data_4f9a32269c29af99418ab861a5fcb9e6
#
_entry.id   4f9a32269c29af99418ab861a5fcb9e6
#
_cell.length_a   1.000
_cell.length_b   1.000
_cell.length_c   1.000
_cell.angle_alpha   90.00
_cell.angle_beta   90.00
_cell.angle_gamma   90.00
#
_symmetry.space_group_name_H-M   'P 1'
#
loop_
_entity.id
_entity.type
_entity.pdbx_description
1 polymer ?
#
loop_
_entity_poly.entity_id
_entity_poly.type
_entity_poly.pdbx_seq_one_letter_code
_entity_poly.pdbx_strand_id
1 'polypeptide(L)'
;MLRSFLARSCAVALLGLAAAGPAAAQSNIRGDATGPTTAPGFSHPEQYMHLTPVKPAPNMYPVIQHPDLEKNAADKLAALAEKTGKKPNILIFLLDDVGWMDPGFNGGGVSVGNATPEMDKIAAEGLILTSAYSTPSCSPTRATIHTGQNPLHHGILRPPMYGEPGGLDGALTMPKLLKDAGYVTQGVGKWHMGENQGSLPQNVGYDDYVGFLGVSDMYTEWRDIYFNPEVALSPERFKMMQEDNFNHYEVHCTPADTQKCENGKLIDLDYIKDLDKHWLETSLAFLDKMKGGTKPFYLYHATRGCHFDNYPSDEWAGKSMARTVYSDCLVHMDYVFGQLMKKLEDIGEAENTLVIFTSDNGPECEIPPSGRTPFRGCKGSSWEGGVRVPTFVYWKDMIAPRKSDQLFDLADILPTALSLAGYPGAKLAELFPKKTYIDGVDQTPFLVADDGLSTRRSRIYTLNQYYAAIRIDEFKGVVTGEIEDGIVQKGNIGGFSGSIFTDTGGGVVFNLYTNPQEDVSIGIRHIPMAVPLGSAAGDYMKVLFEYPPQFKVGFLSNNPPLYDVIPEGEMAIKAWLKKHGFGRFQP
;
A
#
# COMPACT_ATOMS: atom_id res chain seq x y z
N MET A 1 2.54 45.10 -51.65
CA MET A 1 1.83 45.16 -50.34
C MET A 1 2.08 43.97 -49.38
N LEU A 2 2.99 43.05 -49.73
CA LEU A 2 3.24 41.85 -48.88
C LEU A 2 4.47 41.95 -47.94
N ARG A 3 5.29 43.01 -48.08
CA ARG A 3 6.51 43.18 -47.25
C ARG A 3 6.30 44.05 -46.00
N SER A 4 5.17 44.70 -45.83
CA SER A 4 4.91 45.55 -44.64
C SER A 4 4.11 44.85 -43.54
N PHE A 5 3.57 43.67 -43.79
CA PHE A 5 2.79 42.91 -42.76
C PHE A 5 3.65 41.99 -41.89
N LEU A 6 4.77 41.49 -42.42
CA LEU A 6 5.69 40.61 -41.69
C LEU A 6 6.62 41.35 -40.71
N ALA A 7 6.87 42.63 -40.94
CA ALA A 7 7.74 43.42 -40.05
C ALA A 7 7.04 43.91 -38.76
N ARG A 8 5.70 43.99 -38.77
CA ARG A 8 4.94 44.45 -37.58
C ARG A 8 4.59 43.31 -36.63
N SER A 9 4.50 42.08 -37.12
CA SER A 9 4.22 40.92 -36.26
C SER A 9 5.44 40.41 -35.49
N CYS A 10 6.64 40.59 -36.01
CA CYS A 10 7.86 40.22 -35.27
C CYS A 10 8.26 41.24 -34.19
N ALA A 11 7.90 42.52 -34.35
CA ALA A 11 8.26 43.53 -33.35
C ALA A 11 7.40 43.44 -32.06
N VAL A 12 6.14 42.98 -32.17
CA VAL A 12 5.27 42.81 -31.01
C VAL A 12 5.60 41.53 -30.23
N ALA A 13 6.07 40.49 -30.90
CA ALA A 13 6.52 39.25 -30.23
C ALA A 13 7.86 39.43 -29.47
N LEU A 14 8.76 40.29 -29.97
CA LEU A 14 10.02 40.57 -29.29
C LEU A 14 9.90 41.53 -28.10
N LEU A 15 8.89 42.40 -28.08
CA LEU A 15 8.65 43.28 -26.93
C LEU A 15 7.90 42.54 -25.76
N GLY A 16 7.16 41.49 -26.04
CA GLY A 16 6.53 40.64 -25.01
C GLY A 16 7.52 39.71 -24.29
N LEU A 17 8.58 39.29 -24.99
CA LEU A 17 9.63 38.44 -24.40
C LEU A 17 10.67 39.21 -23.57
N ALA A 18 10.85 40.52 -23.81
CA ALA A 18 11.82 41.34 -23.10
C ALA A 18 11.32 41.81 -21.72
N ALA A 19 10.00 41.76 -21.45
CA ALA A 19 9.43 42.24 -20.21
C ALA A 19 9.29 41.15 -19.12
N ALA A 20 9.40 39.87 -19.49
CA ALA A 20 9.24 38.73 -18.54
C ALA A 20 10.56 38.00 -18.24
N GLY A 21 11.69 38.39 -18.85
CA GLY A 21 12.86 37.53 -18.91
C GLY A 21 13.86 37.58 -17.73
N PRO A 22 14.26 38.71 -17.18
CA PRO A 22 15.42 38.69 -16.25
C PRO A 22 15.09 38.40 -14.80
N ALA A 23 13.90 38.72 -14.33
CA ALA A 23 13.57 38.62 -12.92
C ALA A 23 13.25 37.19 -12.45
N ALA A 24 12.57 36.40 -13.30
CA ALA A 24 12.22 35.02 -12.96
C ALA A 24 13.39 34.04 -13.10
N ALA A 25 14.31 34.28 -14.04
CA ALA A 25 15.48 33.43 -14.24
C ALA A 25 16.59 33.65 -13.19
N GLN A 26 16.67 34.84 -12.61
CA GLN A 26 17.68 35.12 -11.56
C GLN A 26 17.29 34.56 -10.19
N SER A 27 16.00 34.42 -9.88
CA SER A 27 15.55 33.82 -8.61
C SER A 27 15.80 32.32 -8.53
N ASN A 28 15.87 31.62 -9.68
CA ASN A 28 16.10 30.18 -9.72
C ASN A 28 17.59 29.77 -9.69
N ILE A 29 18.52 30.70 -9.93
CA ILE A 29 19.96 30.39 -10.04
C ILE A 29 20.74 30.85 -8.82
N ARG A 30 20.21 31.78 -8.03
CA ARG A 30 20.81 32.27 -6.78
C ARG A 30 19.69 32.40 -5.74
N GLY A 31 19.24 31.29 -5.23
CA GLY A 31 18.50 31.32 -3.98
C GLY A 31 19.42 31.95 -2.95
N ASP A 32 19.10 33.17 -2.53
CA ASP A 32 19.75 33.77 -1.36
C ASP A 32 19.46 32.84 -0.20
N ALA A 33 20.51 32.24 0.38
CA ALA A 33 20.43 31.28 1.47
C ALA A 33 19.90 31.88 2.78
N THR A 34 19.32 33.06 2.74
CA THR A 34 18.91 33.84 3.90
C THR A 34 17.41 33.95 4.14
N GLY A 35 16.59 33.31 3.29
CA GLY A 35 15.14 33.30 3.44
C GLY A 35 14.52 31.94 3.17
N PRO A 36 13.29 31.69 3.68
CA PRO A 36 12.54 30.49 3.30
C PRO A 36 12.36 30.49 1.80
N THR A 37 12.88 29.46 1.14
CA THR A 37 12.69 29.30 -0.31
C THR A 37 11.24 28.88 -0.56
N THR A 38 10.45 29.79 -1.09
CA THR A 38 9.15 29.46 -1.70
C THR A 38 9.34 28.85 -3.08
N ALA A 39 10.29 27.91 -3.24
CA ALA A 39 10.47 27.23 -4.49
C ALA A 39 9.21 26.41 -4.79
N PRO A 40 8.61 26.53 -6.00
CA PRO A 40 7.49 25.69 -6.39
C PRO A 40 7.86 24.21 -6.25
N GLY A 41 7.05 23.42 -5.55
CA GLY A 41 7.25 22.00 -5.34
C GLY A 41 7.69 21.60 -3.93
N PHE A 42 7.90 22.57 -3.04
CA PHE A 42 8.06 22.29 -1.60
C PHE A 42 6.73 22.58 -0.91
N SER A 43 6.12 21.56 -0.33
CA SER A 43 5.01 21.79 0.58
C SER A 43 5.56 21.98 1.98
N HIS A 44 5.53 23.20 2.43
CA HIS A 44 5.74 23.54 3.84
C HIS A 44 7.07 23.06 4.49
N PRO A 45 8.24 23.10 3.83
CA PRO A 45 9.50 22.67 4.45
C PRO A 45 9.82 23.48 5.72
N GLU A 46 9.40 24.75 5.77
CA GLU A 46 9.53 25.62 6.94
C GLU A 46 8.83 25.08 8.18
N GLN A 47 7.82 24.23 8.03
CA GLN A 47 7.08 23.65 9.14
C GLN A 47 7.84 22.54 9.85
N TYR A 48 8.81 21.93 9.18
CA TYR A 48 9.59 20.81 9.71
C TYR A 48 11.03 21.18 10.11
N MET A 49 11.59 22.22 9.51
CA MET A 49 13.01 22.54 9.66
C MET A 49 13.46 22.82 11.10
N HIS A 50 12.53 23.20 11.98
CA HIS A 50 12.82 23.52 13.39
C HIS A 50 12.26 22.49 14.37
N LEU A 51 11.57 21.47 13.89
CA LEU A 51 10.93 20.48 14.74
C LEU A 51 11.82 19.25 14.91
N THR A 52 12.09 18.88 16.14
CA THR A 52 12.83 17.67 16.47
C THR A 52 11.86 16.51 16.61
N PRO A 53 12.06 15.41 15.86
CA PRO A 53 11.25 14.21 16.03
C PRO A 53 11.35 13.67 17.47
N VAL A 54 10.21 13.26 18.03
CA VAL A 54 10.10 12.70 19.37
C VAL A 54 9.59 11.28 19.29
N LYS A 55 10.18 10.35 20.04
CA LYS A 55 9.65 8.99 20.15
C LYS A 55 8.51 8.95 21.18
N PRO A 56 7.28 8.58 20.81
CA PRO A 56 6.17 8.43 21.76
C PRO A 56 6.46 7.37 22.83
N ALA A 57 7.17 6.31 22.44
CA ALA A 57 7.74 5.30 23.31
C ALA A 57 9.03 4.73 22.69
N PRO A 58 9.88 4.04 23.46
CA PRO A 58 11.14 3.47 22.94
C PRO A 58 10.93 2.56 21.73
N ASN A 59 9.84 1.82 21.70
CA ASN A 59 9.47 0.86 20.65
C ASN A 59 8.51 1.45 19.59
N MET A 60 8.50 2.75 19.40
CA MET A 60 7.69 3.42 18.38
C MET A 60 8.54 4.34 17.49
N TYR A 61 8.10 4.50 16.26
CA TYR A 61 8.74 5.38 15.30
C TYR A 61 8.66 6.85 15.76
N PRO A 62 9.67 7.67 15.47
CA PRO A 62 9.67 9.08 15.85
C PRO A 62 8.59 9.87 15.11
N VAL A 63 7.95 10.79 15.81
CA VAL A 63 6.89 11.67 15.28
C VAL A 63 7.28 13.14 15.40
N ILE A 64 6.78 13.95 14.50
CA ILE A 64 6.70 15.40 14.68
C ILE A 64 5.40 15.70 15.41
N GLN A 65 5.51 16.38 16.55
CA GLN A 65 4.35 16.77 17.34
C GLN A 65 3.77 18.08 16.83
N HIS A 66 2.44 18.13 16.73
CA HIS A 66 1.66 19.30 16.34
C HIS A 66 0.56 19.57 17.39
N PRO A 67 0.88 20.09 18.57
CA PRO A 67 -0.04 20.15 19.71
C PRO A 67 -1.37 20.86 19.41
N ASP A 68 -1.34 21.93 18.61
CA ASP A 68 -2.55 22.67 18.24
C ASP A 68 -3.44 21.85 17.28
N LEU A 69 -2.83 21.10 16.35
CA LEU A 69 -3.58 20.22 15.45
C LEU A 69 -4.09 18.98 16.17
N GLU A 70 -3.31 18.44 17.10
CA GLU A 70 -3.74 17.33 17.98
C GLU A 70 -4.99 17.73 18.76
N LYS A 71 -4.98 18.96 19.34
CA LYS A 71 -6.13 19.50 20.05
C LYS A 71 -7.32 19.73 19.12
N ASN A 72 -7.12 20.33 17.95
CA ASN A 72 -8.20 20.57 16.97
C ASN A 72 -8.84 19.24 16.53
N ALA A 73 -8.05 18.23 16.20
CA ALA A 73 -8.55 16.91 15.85
C ALA A 73 -9.34 16.26 17.01
N ALA A 74 -8.84 16.36 18.23
CA ALA A 74 -9.52 15.83 19.42
C ALA A 74 -10.87 16.52 19.66
N ASP A 75 -10.94 17.85 19.52
CA ASP A 75 -12.18 18.62 19.66
C ASP A 75 -13.23 18.19 18.60
N LYS A 76 -12.82 18.03 17.33
CA LYS A 76 -13.70 17.54 16.25
C LYS A 76 -14.22 16.13 16.52
N LEU A 77 -13.35 15.22 16.97
CA LEU A 77 -13.73 13.84 17.31
C LEU A 77 -14.68 13.79 18.51
N ALA A 78 -14.48 14.65 19.51
CA ALA A 78 -15.38 14.74 20.66
C ALA A 78 -16.79 15.21 20.22
N ALA A 79 -16.86 16.23 19.35
CA ALA A 79 -18.12 16.70 18.79
C ALA A 79 -18.85 15.63 17.96
N LEU A 80 -18.10 14.84 17.17
CA LEU A 80 -18.65 13.71 16.43
C LEU A 80 -19.20 12.63 17.37
N ALA A 81 -18.43 12.28 18.41
CA ALA A 81 -18.86 11.28 19.39
C ALA A 81 -20.12 11.71 20.14
N GLU A 82 -20.27 13.00 20.47
CA GLU A 82 -21.49 13.55 21.06
C GLU A 82 -22.68 13.44 20.07
N LYS A 83 -22.46 13.75 18.78
CA LYS A 83 -23.48 13.67 17.73
C LYS A 83 -23.94 12.23 17.47
N THR A 84 -23.00 11.27 17.39
CA THR A 84 -23.27 9.91 16.92
C THR A 84 -23.49 8.91 18.05
N GLY A 85 -23.04 9.21 19.28
CA GLY A 85 -23.12 8.34 20.45
C GLY A 85 -22.18 7.12 20.38
N LYS A 86 -21.31 7.03 19.39
CA LYS A 86 -20.37 5.90 19.19
C LYS A 86 -19.04 6.34 18.58
N LYS A 87 -18.04 5.47 18.66
CA LYS A 87 -16.75 5.65 17.95
C LYS A 87 -16.95 5.62 16.45
N PRO A 88 -16.04 6.23 15.65
CA PRO A 88 -16.15 6.19 14.21
C PRO A 88 -15.94 4.77 13.67
N ASN A 89 -16.64 4.46 12.60
CA ASN A 89 -16.40 3.28 11.80
C ASN A 89 -15.14 3.46 10.93
N ILE A 90 -14.55 2.36 10.50
CA ILE A 90 -13.37 2.36 9.64
C ILE A 90 -13.63 1.43 8.45
N LEU A 91 -13.48 1.95 7.23
CA LEU A 91 -13.50 1.18 5.99
C LEU A 91 -12.16 1.33 5.30
N ILE A 92 -11.50 0.22 5.01
CA ILE A 92 -10.31 0.17 4.14
C ILE A 92 -10.73 -0.51 2.84
N PHE A 93 -10.59 0.22 1.73
CA PHE A 93 -10.74 -0.32 0.39
C PHE A 93 -9.36 -0.47 -0.23
N LEU A 94 -8.91 -1.71 -0.37
CA LEU A 94 -7.56 -2.03 -0.82
C LEU A 94 -7.59 -2.64 -2.23
N LEU A 95 -7.04 -1.91 -3.18
CA LEU A 95 -6.79 -2.40 -4.53
C LEU A 95 -5.56 -3.30 -4.57
N ASP A 96 -5.46 -4.15 -5.60
CA ASP A 96 -4.37 -5.09 -5.84
C ASP A 96 -3.64 -4.72 -7.14
N ASP A 97 -2.34 -4.45 -7.08
CA ASP A 97 -1.47 -4.10 -8.21
C ASP A 97 -1.87 -2.83 -9.01
N VAL A 98 -2.55 -1.87 -8.39
CA VAL A 98 -2.97 -0.64 -9.07
C VAL A 98 -1.90 0.44 -8.98
N GLY A 99 -1.47 0.93 -10.14
CA GLY A 99 -0.45 1.96 -10.25
C GLY A 99 -0.93 3.34 -9.81
N TRP A 100 0.01 4.17 -9.35
CA TRP A 100 -0.27 5.51 -8.84
C TRP A 100 -1.07 6.39 -9.81
N MET A 101 -0.82 6.25 -11.13
CA MET A 101 -1.45 7.05 -12.17
C MET A 101 -2.70 6.39 -12.79
N ASP A 102 -3.10 5.21 -12.37
CA ASP A 102 -4.28 4.54 -12.97
C ASP A 102 -5.59 5.27 -12.70
N PRO A 103 -5.91 5.72 -11.45
CA PRO A 103 -7.13 6.49 -11.21
C PRO A 103 -7.04 7.93 -11.71
N GLY A 104 -8.20 8.51 -11.99
CA GLY A 104 -8.30 9.87 -12.51
C GLY A 104 -7.87 10.95 -11.50
N PHE A 105 -8.08 10.76 -10.20
CA PHE A 105 -7.69 11.72 -9.18
C PHE A 105 -6.17 11.98 -9.10
N ASN A 106 -5.35 11.09 -9.65
CA ASN A 106 -3.91 11.26 -9.82
C ASN A 106 -3.50 11.62 -11.26
N GLY A 107 -4.46 11.91 -12.13
CA GLY A 107 -4.22 12.40 -13.48
C GLY A 107 -4.23 11.34 -14.58
N GLY A 108 -4.48 10.07 -14.24
CA GLY A 108 -4.72 8.99 -15.17
C GLY A 108 -6.20 8.93 -15.63
N GLY A 109 -6.94 7.95 -15.17
CA GLY A 109 -8.35 7.80 -15.49
C GLY A 109 -8.59 7.72 -16.99
N VAL A 110 -9.43 8.60 -17.51
CA VAL A 110 -9.76 8.65 -18.95
C VAL A 110 -8.52 8.79 -19.83
N SER A 111 -7.49 9.52 -19.39
CA SER A 111 -6.28 9.76 -20.20
C SER A 111 -5.45 8.50 -20.45
N VAL A 112 -5.62 7.48 -19.62
CA VAL A 112 -4.98 6.16 -19.76
C VAL A 112 -5.97 5.05 -20.08
N GLY A 113 -7.23 5.41 -20.35
CA GLY A 113 -8.29 4.49 -20.70
C GLY A 113 -9.02 3.82 -19.52
N ASN A 114 -8.76 4.31 -18.31
CA ASN A 114 -9.31 3.82 -17.06
C ASN A 114 -10.28 4.86 -16.47
N ALA A 115 -11.53 4.92 -16.93
CA ALA A 115 -12.50 5.83 -16.34
C ALA A 115 -12.85 5.39 -14.90
N THR A 116 -12.57 6.24 -13.91
CA THR A 116 -12.81 5.98 -12.48
C THR A 116 -13.66 7.08 -11.82
N PRO A 117 -14.88 7.34 -12.33
CA PRO A 117 -15.69 8.48 -11.90
C PRO A 117 -16.11 8.42 -10.43
N GLU A 118 -16.35 7.23 -9.88
CA GLU A 118 -16.77 7.10 -8.47
C GLU A 118 -15.58 7.36 -7.52
N MET A 119 -14.41 6.79 -7.82
CA MET A 119 -13.18 7.06 -7.08
C MET A 119 -12.80 8.53 -7.15
N ASP A 120 -12.84 9.13 -8.34
CA ASP A 120 -12.47 10.52 -8.59
C ASP A 120 -13.37 11.49 -7.83
N LYS A 121 -14.69 11.21 -7.82
CA LYS A 121 -15.68 12.01 -7.10
C LYS A 121 -15.39 12.02 -5.59
N ILE A 122 -15.25 10.87 -4.97
CA ILE A 122 -15.01 10.74 -3.53
C ILE A 122 -13.62 11.30 -3.15
N ALA A 123 -12.61 11.06 -3.97
CA ALA A 123 -11.29 11.65 -3.77
C ALA A 123 -11.30 13.17 -3.79
N ALA A 124 -12.11 13.79 -4.69
CA ALA A 124 -12.26 15.24 -4.75
C ALA A 124 -12.99 15.83 -3.54
N GLU A 125 -13.75 15.04 -2.82
CA GLU A 125 -14.43 15.41 -1.57
C GLU A 125 -13.59 15.10 -0.31
N GLY A 126 -12.40 14.48 -0.46
CA GLY A 126 -11.54 14.05 0.61
C GLY A 126 -10.12 14.63 0.57
N LEU A 127 -9.20 13.95 1.22
CA LEU A 127 -7.78 14.25 1.23
C LEU A 127 -7.04 13.30 0.27
N ILE A 128 -6.59 13.81 -0.87
CA ILE A 128 -5.75 13.08 -1.81
C ILE A 128 -4.29 13.13 -1.31
N LEU A 129 -3.69 11.95 -1.10
CA LEU A 129 -2.32 11.79 -0.61
C LEU A 129 -1.39 11.43 -1.77
N THR A 130 -0.62 12.40 -2.26
CA THR A 130 0.29 12.15 -3.40
C THR A 130 1.60 11.50 -3.02
N SER A 131 1.92 11.44 -1.72
CA SER A 131 3.08 10.75 -1.15
C SER A 131 2.66 9.71 -0.11
N ALA A 132 1.73 8.82 -0.51
CA ALA A 132 1.36 7.66 0.27
C ALA A 132 2.13 6.42 -0.21
N TYR A 133 2.54 5.59 0.74
CA TYR A 133 3.50 4.52 0.50
C TYR A 133 3.08 3.19 1.09
N SER A 134 3.16 2.18 0.26
CA SER A 134 3.08 0.76 0.61
C SER A 134 4.49 0.15 0.81
N THR A 135 4.56 -1.15 0.94
CA THR A 135 5.77 -1.93 0.75
C THR A 135 5.84 -2.50 -0.68
N PRO A 136 6.96 -3.10 -1.11
CA PRO A 136 7.13 -3.48 -2.53
C PRO A 136 6.15 -4.51 -3.08
N SER A 137 5.45 -5.28 -2.24
CA SER A 137 4.52 -6.31 -2.73
C SER A 137 3.35 -6.58 -1.77
N CYS A 138 2.37 -7.36 -2.25
CA CYS A 138 1.07 -7.58 -1.62
C CYS A 138 1.14 -8.05 -0.17
N SER A 139 1.73 -9.23 0.11
CA SER A 139 1.73 -9.82 1.46
C SER A 139 2.45 -8.96 2.49
N PRO A 140 3.64 -8.42 2.20
CA PRO A 140 4.29 -7.49 3.11
C PRO A 140 3.42 -6.26 3.43
N THR A 141 2.77 -5.65 2.42
CA THR A 141 1.92 -4.48 2.63
C THR A 141 0.66 -4.81 3.45
N ARG A 142 0.00 -5.91 3.13
CA ARG A 142 -1.20 -6.34 3.88
C ARG A 142 -0.86 -6.61 5.34
N ALA A 143 0.29 -7.26 5.60
CA ALA A 143 0.81 -7.43 6.95
C ALA A 143 1.18 -6.09 7.62
N THR A 144 1.78 -5.16 6.88
CA THR A 144 2.10 -3.80 7.36
C THR A 144 0.84 -3.05 7.82
N ILE A 145 -0.25 -3.07 7.04
CA ILE A 145 -1.54 -2.48 7.42
C ILE A 145 -2.09 -3.11 8.71
N HIS A 146 -1.98 -4.43 8.84
CA HIS A 146 -2.54 -5.16 9.98
C HIS A 146 -1.71 -5.01 11.26
N THR A 147 -0.39 -4.79 11.17
CA THR A 147 0.53 -4.80 12.32
C THR A 147 1.12 -3.45 12.67
N GLY A 148 1.05 -2.45 11.78
CA GLY A 148 1.74 -1.17 11.92
C GLY A 148 3.27 -1.29 11.85
N GLN A 149 3.79 -2.41 11.36
CA GLN A 149 5.20 -2.72 11.25
C GLN A 149 5.63 -2.76 9.78
N ASN A 150 6.88 -2.46 9.49
CA ASN A 150 7.45 -2.72 8.17
C ASN A 150 7.89 -4.19 8.03
N PRO A 151 8.22 -4.66 6.82
CA PRO A 151 8.58 -6.05 6.56
C PRO A 151 9.71 -6.61 7.42
N LEU A 152 10.70 -5.79 7.80
CA LEU A 152 11.82 -6.24 8.64
C LEU A 152 11.36 -6.59 10.07
N HIS A 153 10.32 -5.91 10.58
CA HIS A 153 9.80 -6.15 11.93
C HIS A 153 8.70 -7.21 11.98
N HIS A 154 7.75 -7.24 11.02
CA HIS A 154 6.72 -8.29 11.03
C HIS A 154 7.18 -9.61 10.39
N GLY A 155 8.27 -9.59 9.59
CA GLY A 155 8.93 -10.79 9.07
C GLY A 155 8.25 -11.49 7.89
N ILE A 156 7.20 -10.90 7.32
CA ILE A 156 6.52 -11.42 6.14
C ILE A 156 7.08 -10.69 4.92
N LEU A 157 7.98 -11.33 4.19
CA LEU A 157 8.73 -10.74 3.08
C LEU A 157 8.17 -11.15 1.71
N ARG A 158 7.44 -12.24 1.65
CA ARG A 158 6.74 -12.80 0.50
C ARG A 158 5.45 -13.48 0.94
N PRO A 159 4.58 -13.92 0.03
CA PRO A 159 3.42 -14.74 0.38
C PRO A 159 3.82 -15.99 1.15
N PRO A 160 3.27 -16.22 2.37
CA PRO A 160 3.26 -17.53 2.97
C PRO A 160 2.29 -18.42 2.21
N MET A 161 2.77 -19.56 1.69
CA MET A 161 2.01 -20.42 0.79
C MET A 161 1.85 -21.81 1.34
N TYR A 162 0.81 -22.53 0.90
CA TYR A 162 0.59 -23.96 1.19
C TYR A 162 0.55 -24.31 2.69
N GLY A 163 0.06 -23.41 3.52
CA GLY A 163 -0.02 -23.62 4.96
C GLY A 163 1.35 -23.64 5.69
N GLU A 164 2.41 -23.13 5.05
CA GLU A 164 3.72 -23.03 5.70
C GLU A 164 3.64 -22.20 6.99
N PRO A 165 4.50 -22.47 7.97
CA PRO A 165 4.59 -21.68 9.19
C PRO A 165 4.91 -20.20 8.91
N GLY A 166 4.53 -19.32 9.82
CA GLY A 166 4.77 -17.88 9.73
C GLY A 166 3.50 -17.08 9.48
N GLY A 167 3.56 -16.11 8.57
CA GLY A 167 2.43 -15.21 8.37
C GLY A 167 2.12 -14.36 9.60
N LEU A 168 0.85 -14.09 9.84
CA LEU A 168 0.40 -13.31 11.01
C LEU A 168 0.32 -14.12 12.31
N ASP A 169 0.76 -15.39 12.31
CA ASP A 169 0.74 -16.19 13.52
C ASP A 169 1.49 -15.51 14.68
N GLY A 170 0.81 -15.36 15.82
CA GLY A 170 1.31 -14.67 17.00
C GLY A 170 1.46 -13.14 16.87
N ALA A 171 1.10 -12.54 15.74
CA ALA A 171 1.14 -11.10 15.58
C ALA A 171 0.03 -10.38 16.37
N LEU A 172 0.35 -9.19 16.86
CA LEU A 172 -0.65 -8.26 17.34
C LEU A 172 -1.22 -7.50 16.13
N THR A 173 -2.51 -7.62 15.91
CA THR A 173 -3.14 -7.14 14.67
C THR A 173 -4.21 -6.11 14.92
N MET A 174 -4.41 -5.23 13.95
CA MET A 174 -5.43 -4.18 14.00
C MET A 174 -6.85 -4.72 14.24
N PRO A 175 -7.35 -5.76 13.52
CA PRO A 175 -8.71 -6.27 13.79
C PRO A 175 -8.86 -6.80 15.21
N LYS A 176 -7.83 -7.45 15.78
CA LYS A 176 -7.86 -7.90 17.17
C LYS A 176 -7.98 -6.75 18.16
N LEU A 177 -7.15 -5.72 17.99
CA LEU A 177 -7.17 -4.53 18.86
C LEU A 177 -8.46 -3.73 18.72
N LEU A 178 -9.00 -3.60 17.49
CA LEU A 178 -10.29 -2.96 17.27
C LEU A 178 -11.45 -3.75 17.86
N LYS A 179 -11.42 -5.09 17.76
CA LYS A 179 -12.40 -5.97 18.43
C LYS A 179 -12.37 -5.78 19.95
N ASP A 180 -11.18 -5.73 20.55
CA ASP A 180 -11.00 -5.43 21.98
C ASP A 180 -11.52 -4.03 22.34
N ALA A 181 -11.47 -3.08 21.39
CA ALA A 181 -12.05 -1.74 21.52
C ALA A 181 -13.57 -1.68 21.29
N GLY A 182 -14.22 -2.82 21.02
CA GLY A 182 -15.68 -2.96 20.86
C GLY A 182 -16.21 -2.89 19.44
N TYR A 183 -15.33 -2.92 18.43
CA TYR A 183 -15.74 -2.96 17.03
C TYR A 183 -16.28 -4.32 16.61
N VAL A 184 -17.18 -4.32 15.65
CA VAL A 184 -17.52 -5.50 14.84
C VAL A 184 -16.57 -5.51 13.63
N THR A 185 -15.88 -6.63 13.41
CA THR A 185 -14.80 -6.71 12.45
C THR A 185 -15.13 -7.65 11.29
N GLN A 186 -15.16 -7.12 10.06
CA GLN A 186 -15.43 -7.86 8.84
C GLN A 186 -14.23 -7.77 7.89
N GLY A 187 -13.72 -8.90 7.43
CA GLY A 187 -12.79 -8.97 6.32
C GLY A 187 -13.44 -9.58 5.08
N VAL A 188 -13.12 -9.06 3.90
CA VAL A 188 -13.64 -9.55 2.62
C VAL A 188 -12.54 -9.49 1.57
N GLY A 189 -12.39 -10.55 0.77
CA GLY A 189 -11.54 -10.57 -0.41
C GLY A 189 -10.19 -11.26 -0.23
N LYS A 190 -9.11 -10.72 -0.80
CA LYS A 190 -7.77 -11.32 -0.76
C LYS A 190 -7.13 -11.19 0.62
N TRP A 191 -6.76 -12.32 1.23
CA TRP A 191 -6.06 -12.36 2.52
C TRP A 191 -4.55 -12.21 2.37
N HIS A 192 -3.87 -13.22 1.87
CA HIS A 192 -2.47 -13.24 1.48
C HIS A 192 -1.46 -12.98 2.62
N MET A 193 -1.81 -13.33 3.87
CA MET A 193 -0.98 -13.11 5.07
C MET A 193 -0.74 -14.38 5.88
N GLY A 194 -0.88 -15.54 5.24
CA GLY A 194 -0.68 -16.87 5.82
C GLY A 194 -1.93 -17.72 5.80
N GLU A 195 -1.72 -19.00 5.50
CA GLU A 195 -2.76 -20.03 5.39
C GLU A 195 -2.71 -21.02 6.56
N ASN A 196 -1.67 -20.93 7.41
CA ASN A 196 -1.58 -21.74 8.64
C ASN A 196 -2.60 -21.31 9.69
N GLN A 197 -2.93 -22.20 10.60
CA GLN A 197 -3.96 -21.99 11.61
C GLN A 197 -3.83 -20.65 12.35
N GLY A 198 -2.63 -20.29 12.80
CA GLY A 198 -2.40 -19.08 13.60
C GLY A 198 -2.61 -17.79 12.81
N SER A 199 -2.54 -17.85 11.47
CA SER A 199 -2.71 -16.72 10.56
C SER A 199 -4.10 -16.60 9.96
N LEU A 200 -5.01 -17.53 10.25
CA LEU A 200 -6.37 -17.47 9.73
C LEU A 200 -7.10 -16.19 10.21
N PRO A 201 -7.95 -15.58 9.38
CA PRO A 201 -8.60 -14.31 9.68
C PRO A 201 -9.29 -14.25 11.03
N GLN A 202 -10.04 -15.30 11.40
CA GLN A 202 -10.73 -15.39 12.69
C GLN A 202 -9.77 -15.46 13.89
N ASN A 203 -8.58 -16.02 13.71
CA ASN A 203 -7.57 -16.15 14.77
C ASN A 203 -6.76 -14.88 14.99
N VAL A 204 -6.75 -13.99 14.01
CA VAL A 204 -6.10 -12.67 14.09
C VAL A 204 -7.10 -11.53 14.32
N GLY A 205 -8.38 -11.83 14.61
CA GLY A 205 -9.30 -10.87 15.20
C GLY A 205 -10.54 -10.55 14.40
N TYR A 206 -10.75 -11.11 13.20
CA TYR A 206 -12.00 -10.90 12.48
C TYR A 206 -13.15 -11.70 13.09
N ASP A 207 -14.33 -11.06 13.19
CA ASP A 207 -15.57 -11.72 13.57
C ASP A 207 -16.14 -12.53 12.42
N ASP A 208 -15.89 -12.06 11.20
CA ASP A 208 -16.34 -12.72 9.97
C ASP A 208 -15.40 -12.39 8.83
N TYR A 209 -15.12 -13.36 7.98
CA TYR A 209 -14.29 -13.18 6.80
C TYR A 209 -14.78 -14.07 5.64
N VAL A 210 -14.90 -13.47 4.46
CA VAL A 210 -15.20 -14.19 3.21
C VAL A 210 -14.18 -13.79 2.14
N GLY A 211 -13.50 -14.75 1.53
CA GLY A 211 -12.49 -14.48 0.51
C GLY A 211 -11.63 -15.69 0.18
N PHE A 212 -10.41 -15.45 -0.24
CA PHE A 212 -9.41 -16.52 -0.40
C PHE A 212 -8.10 -16.21 0.37
N LEU A 213 -7.41 -17.26 0.80
CA LEU A 213 -6.30 -17.12 1.74
C LEU A 213 -4.95 -16.84 1.08
N GLY A 214 -4.69 -17.40 -0.10
CA GLY A 214 -3.40 -17.32 -0.79
C GLY A 214 -3.34 -16.27 -1.89
N VAL A 215 -2.63 -16.58 -2.96
CA VAL A 215 -2.46 -15.73 -4.15
C VAL A 215 -3.31 -16.25 -5.30
N SER A 216 -3.99 -15.37 -6.02
CA SER A 216 -4.99 -15.75 -7.03
C SER A 216 -4.42 -16.50 -8.23
N ASP A 217 -3.22 -16.14 -8.68
CA ASP A 217 -2.50 -16.78 -9.78
C ASP A 217 -2.28 -18.29 -9.56
N MET A 218 -2.05 -18.71 -8.32
CA MET A 218 -1.90 -20.12 -7.99
C MET A 218 -3.21 -20.92 -8.06
N TYR A 219 -4.35 -20.24 -8.11
CA TYR A 219 -5.66 -20.90 -8.09
C TYR A 219 -6.14 -21.27 -9.49
N THR A 220 -5.81 -20.47 -10.49
CA THR A 220 -6.40 -20.55 -11.83
C THR A 220 -5.39 -20.69 -12.96
N GLU A 221 -4.19 -20.13 -12.86
CA GLU A 221 -3.21 -20.09 -13.96
C GLU A 221 -2.85 -21.47 -14.52
N TRP A 222 -2.72 -22.46 -13.66
CA TRP A 222 -2.41 -23.82 -14.10
C TRP A 222 -3.56 -24.47 -14.93
N ARG A 223 -4.76 -23.89 -14.87
CA ARG A 223 -5.93 -24.30 -15.66
C ARG A 223 -6.04 -23.56 -16.98
N ASP A 224 -5.36 -22.40 -17.08
CA ASP A 224 -5.48 -21.52 -18.23
C ASP A 224 -4.52 -21.94 -19.34
N ILE A 225 -5.10 -22.26 -20.51
CA ILE A 225 -4.35 -22.66 -21.69
C ILE A 225 -3.44 -21.54 -22.22
N TYR A 226 -3.75 -20.29 -21.93
CA TYR A 226 -2.94 -19.15 -22.36
C TYR A 226 -1.64 -19.03 -21.53
N PHE A 227 -1.74 -19.26 -20.22
CA PHE A 227 -0.61 -19.10 -19.30
C PHE A 227 0.18 -20.41 -19.12
N ASN A 228 -0.50 -21.55 -19.00
CA ASN A 228 0.11 -22.86 -18.73
C ASN A 228 -0.38 -23.96 -19.71
N PRO A 229 -0.16 -23.79 -21.02
CA PRO A 229 -0.63 -24.76 -22.01
C PRO A 229 -0.08 -26.16 -21.78
N GLU A 230 1.14 -26.29 -21.27
CA GLU A 230 1.79 -27.56 -20.97
C GLU A 230 1.16 -28.32 -19.79
N VAL A 231 0.42 -27.64 -18.93
CA VAL A 231 -0.36 -28.24 -17.85
C VAL A 231 -1.81 -28.42 -18.30
N ALA A 232 -2.44 -27.34 -18.78
CA ALA A 232 -3.86 -27.32 -19.13
C ALA A 232 -4.20 -28.30 -20.25
N LEU A 233 -3.29 -28.55 -21.19
CA LEU A 233 -3.46 -29.50 -22.30
C LEU A 233 -2.96 -30.92 -22.00
N SER A 234 -2.32 -31.18 -20.86
CA SER A 234 -1.85 -32.52 -20.48
C SER A 234 -2.78 -33.13 -19.42
N PRO A 235 -3.58 -34.17 -19.76
CA PRO A 235 -4.47 -34.82 -18.78
C PRO A 235 -3.74 -35.30 -17.51
N GLU A 236 -2.51 -35.82 -17.68
CA GLU A 236 -1.72 -36.33 -16.56
C GLU A 236 -1.25 -35.21 -15.63
N ARG A 237 -0.74 -34.11 -16.19
CA ARG A 237 -0.30 -32.94 -15.40
C ARG A 237 -1.48 -32.23 -14.75
N PHE A 238 -2.57 -32.07 -15.48
CA PHE A 238 -3.81 -31.49 -14.95
C PHE A 238 -4.33 -32.28 -13.75
N LYS A 239 -4.36 -33.63 -13.89
CA LYS A 239 -4.75 -34.52 -12.81
C LYS A 239 -3.81 -34.42 -11.61
N MET A 240 -2.50 -34.37 -11.86
CA MET A 240 -1.50 -34.18 -10.80
C MET A 240 -1.75 -32.90 -10.00
N MET A 241 -2.02 -31.77 -10.67
CA MET A 241 -2.34 -30.50 -10.02
C MET A 241 -3.62 -30.60 -9.19
N GLN A 242 -4.65 -31.30 -9.68
CA GLN A 242 -5.87 -31.54 -8.92
C GLN A 242 -5.65 -32.40 -7.68
N GLU A 243 -4.85 -33.47 -7.79
CA GLU A 243 -4.60 -34.43 -6.72
C GLU A 243 -3.67 -33.86 -5.64
N ASP A 244 -2.77 -32.96 -6.02
CA ASP A 244 -1.80 -32.32 -5.11
C ASP A 244 -2.33 -31.07 -4.40
N ASN A 245 -3.66 -30.91 -4.35
CA ASN A 245 -4.33 -29.87 -3.59
C ASN A 245 -4.15 -28.45 -4.14
N PHE A 246 -3.92 -28.29 -5.44
CA PHE A 246 -4.00 -27.00 -6.12
C PHE A 246 -5.45 -26.56 -6.40
N ASN A 247 -6.44 -27.26 -5.85
CA ASN A 247 -7.80 -26.80 -5.82
C ASN A 247 -7.99 -25.87 -4.64
N HIS A 248 -8.15 -24.60 -4.93
CA HIS A 248 -8.42 -23.58 -3.91
C HIS A 248 -9.88 -23.17 -3.95
N TYR A 249 -10.39 -22.79 -2.80
CA TYR A 249 -11.78 -22.43 -2.60
C TYR A 249 -11.88 -21.01 -2.07
N GLU A 250 -12.93 -20.33 -2.43
CA GLU A 250 -13.38 -19.25 -1.58
C GLU A 250 -13.71 -19.82 -0.20
N VAL A 251 -13.38 -19.11 0.85
CA VAL A 251 -13.56 -19.59 2.22
C VAL A 251 -14.40 -18.63 3.04
N HIS A 252 -15.12 -19.20 4.00
CA HIS A 252 -15.80 -18.47 5.06
C HIS A 252 -15.16 -18.82 6.41
N CYS A 253 -14.65 -17.80 7.10
CA CYS A 253 -13.92 -17.98 8.34
C CYS A 253 -14.63 -17.24 9.48
N THR A 254 -14.97 -17.95 10.55
CA THR A 254 -15.61 -17.39 11.74
C THR A 254 -14.95 -17.92 13.01
N PRO A 255 -15.05 -17.21 14.15
CA PRO A 255 -14.53 -17.68 15.42
C PRO A 255 -15.17 -18.98 15.96
N ALA A 256 -16.24 -19.47 15.30
CA ALA A 256 -16.87 -20.74 15.64
C ALA A 256 -15.94 -21.94 15.34
N ASP A 257 -15.04 -21.83 14.37
CA ASP A 257 -13.98 -22.80 14.11
C ASP A 257 -12.61 -22.07 14.03
N THR A 258 -11.74 -22.34 15.00
CA THR A 258 -10.40 -21.77 15.07
C THR A 258 -9.34 -22.63 14.38
N GLN A 259 -9.71 -23.83 13.89
CA GLN A 259 -8.79 -24.75 13.25
C GLN A 259 -8.71 -24.53 11.73
N LYS A 260 -9.82 -24.15 11.13
CA LYS A 260 -9.94 -23.99 9.68
C LYS A 260 -11.05 -23.00 9.33
N CYS A 261 -11.07 -22.58 8.08
CA CYS A 261 -12.21 -21.92 7.47
C CYS A 261 -13.09 -22.96 6.74
N GLU A 262 -14.35 -22.67 6.56
CA GLU A 262 -15.28 -23.47 5.77
C GLU A 262 -15.02 -23.20 4.28
N ASN A 263 -14.86 -24.27 3.49
CA ASN A 263 -14.71 -24.16 2.04
C ASN A 263 -16.07 -23.85 1.41
N GLY A 264 -16.09 -22.78 0.63
CA GLY A 264 -17.20 -22.40 -0.24
C GLY A 264 -17.04 -22.98 -1.66
N LYS A 265 -17.21 -22.13 -2.65
CA LYS A 265 -17.11 -22.52 -4.07
C LYS A 265 -15.65 -22.67 -4.49
N LEU A 266 -15.37 -23.69 -5.33
CA LEU A 266 -14.07 -23.86 -5.98
C LEU A 266 -13.78 -22.64 -6.88
N ILE A 267 -12.58 -22.08 -6.75
CA ILE A 267 -12.12 -21.01 -7.61
C ILE A 267 -11.51 -21.64 -8.87
N ASP A 268 -12.24 -21.54 -9.97
CA ASP A 268 -11.84 -21.93 -11.31
C ASP A 268 -11.88 -20.71 -12.25
N LEU A 269 -11.62 -20.92 -13.54
CA LEU A 269 -11.59 -19.83 -14.54
C LEU A 269 -12.93 -19.12 -14.73
N ASP A 270 -14.04 -19.77 -14.40
CA ASP A 270 -15.37 -19.16 -14.49
C ASP A 270 -15.70 -18.37 -13.23
N TYR A 271 -15.40 -18.92 -12.06
CA TYR A 271 -15.77 -18.27 -10.81
C TYR A 271 -14.83 -17.11 -10.42
N ILE A 272 -13.57 -17.14 -10.83
CA ILE A 272 -12.62 -16.06 -10.51
C ILE A 272 -13.07 -14.71 -11.07
N LYS A 273 -13.83 -14.70 -12.17
CA LYS A 273 -14.40 -13.49 -12.79
C LYS A 273 -15.43 -12.80 -11.90
N ASP A 274 -16.12 -13.55 -11.06
CA ASP A 274 -17.24 -13.09 -10.24
C ASP A 274 -16.86 -12.85 -8.77
N LEU A 275 -15.62 -13.10 -8.36
CA LEU A 275 -15.20 -12.98 -6.97
C LEU A 275 -15.46 -11.57 -6.41
N ASP A 276 -14.99 -10.51 -7.07
CA ASP A 276 -15.18 -9.14 -6.58
C ASP A 276 -16.66 -8.73 -6.53
N LYS A 277 -17.51 -9.28 -7.40
CA LYS A 277 -18.97 -9.11 -7.33
C LYS A 277 -19.55 -9.75 -6.07
N HIS A 278 -19.19 -10.99 -5.79
CA HIS A 278 -19.63 -11.71 -4.59
C HIS A 278 -19.12 -11.03 -3.30
N TRP A 279 -17.90 -10.52 -3.34
CA TRP A 279 -17.32 -9.78 -2.22
C TRP A 279 -17.99 -8.43 -1.99
N LEU A 280 -18.42 -7.76 -3.06
CA LEU A 280 -19.28 -6.59 -2.93
C LEU A 280 -20.60 -6.96 -2.24
N GLU A 281 -21.29 -7.98 -2.70
CA GLU A 281 -22.55 -8.46 -2.10
C GLU A 281 -22.38 -8.78 -0.61
N THR A 282 -21.30 -9.45 -0.24
CA THR A 282 -20.94 -9.76 1.16
C THR A 282 -20.75 -8.49 1.99
N SER A 283 -20.00 -7.52 1.47
CA SER A 283 -19.76 -6.25 2.16
C SER A 283 -21.04 -5.42 2.30
N LEU A 284 -21.89 -5.38 1.27
CA LEU A 284 -23.17 -4.69 1.32
C LEU A 284 -24.11 -5.32 2.37
N ALA A 285 -24.15 -6.66 2.43
CA ALA A 285 -24.93 -7.39 3.43
C ALA A 285 -24.41 -7.15 4.86
N PHE A 286 -23.09 -7.05 5.04
CA PHE A 286 -22.51 -6.66 6.31
C PHE A 286 -22.93 -5.24 6.72
N LEU A 287 -22.80 -4.27 5.81
CA LEU A 287 -23.20 -2.88 6.08
C LEU A 287 -24.69 -2.77 6.41
N ASP A 288 -25.57 -3.57 5.75
CA ASP A 288 -26.99 -3.63 6.10
C ASP A 288 -27.23 -4.10 7.55
N LYS A 289 -26.45 -5.08 8.03
CA LYS A 289 -26.52 -5.54 9.43
C LYS A 289 -26.06 -4.47 10.42
N MET A 290 -25.20 -3.54 9.98
CA MET A 290 -24.70 -2.46 10.85
C MET A 290 -25.64 -1.24 10.93
N LYS A 291 -26.67 -1.16 10.07
CA LYS A 291 -27.65 -0.07 10.05
C LYS A 291 -28.31 0.12 11.40
N GLY A 292 -28.19 1.31 11.98
CA GLY A 292 -28.78 1.65 13.28
C GLY A 292 -28.12 0.94 14.46
N GLY A 293 -27.00 0.26 14.26
CA GLY A 293 -26.25 -0.40 15.32
C GLY A 293 -25.53 0.57 16.24
N THR A 294 -25.37 0.19 17.52
CA THR A 294 -24.66 1.00 18.53
C THR A 294 -23.16 0.76 18.57
N LYS A 295 -22.68 -0.33 17.96
CA LYS A 295 -21.27 -0.66 17.89
C LYS A 295 -20.65 -0.07 16.61
N PRO A 296 -19.42 0.45 16.66
CA PRO A 296 -18.67 0.79 15.47
C PRO A 296 -18.26 -0.47 14.71
N PHE A 297 -17.97 -0.34 13.42
CA PHE A 297 -17.46 -1.44 12.61
C PHE A 297 -16.10 -1.13 11.99
N TYR A 298 -15.37 -2.19 11.70
CA TYR A 298 -14.19 -2.20 10.86
C TYR A 298 -14.44 -3.14 9.67
N LEU A 299 -14.45 -2.57 8.46
CA LEU A 299 -14.57 -3.32 7.21
C LEU A 299 -13.26 -3.22 6.42
N TYR A 300 -12.61 -4.36 6.20
CA TYR A 300 -11.48 -4.50 5.31
C TYR A 300 -11.96 -5.16 4.01
N HIS A 301 -12.07 -4.38 2.94
CA HIS A 301 -12.46 -4.86 1.62
C HIS A 301 -11.25 -4.84 0.69
N ALA A 302 -10.70 -6.00 0.41
CA ALA A 302 -9.50 -6.19 -0.38
C ALA A 302 -9.84 -6.86 -1.71
N THR A 303 -9.75 -6.11 -2.80
CA THR A 303 -10.11 -6.60 -4.14
C THR A 303 -9.08 -7.56 -4.72
N ARG A 304 -9.44 -8.21 -5.83
CA ARG A 304 -8.56 -9.03 -6.64
C ARG A 304 -8.43 -8.51 -8.07
N GLY A 305 -9.43 -7.78 -8.58
CA GLY A 305 -9.67 -7.58 -10.01
C GLY A 305 -8.51 -7.08 -10.85
N CYS A 306 -7.59 -6.28 -10.29
CA CYS A 306 -6.46 -5.69 -11.01
C CYS A 306 -5.16 -6.50 -10.90
N HIS A 307 -5.11 -7.54 -10.06
CA HIS A 307 -3.97 -8.46 -10.01
C HIS A 307 -3.94 -9.32 -11.28
N PHE A 308 -2.75 -9.56 -11.82
CA PHE A 308 -2.57 -10.53 -12.90
C PHE A 308 -2.87 -11.95 -12.35
N ASP A 309 -3.37 -12.87 -13.13
CA ASP A 309 -3.96 -12.61 -14.44
C ASP A 309 -5.34 -11.97 -14.29
N ASN A 310 -5.63 -11.01 -15.18
CA ASN A 310 -6.90 -10.31 -15.08
C ASN A 310 -8.02 -11.08 -15.76
N TYR A 311 -9.08 -11.33 -15.02
CA TYR A 311 -10.28 -12.01 -15.51
C TYR A 311 -11.50 -11.10 -15.26
N PRO A 312 -11.81 -10.14 -16.16
CA PRO A 312 -13.02 -9.35 -16.03
C PRO A 312 -14.25 -10.22 -16.14
N SER A 313 -15.28 -9.95 -15.35
CA SER A 313 -16.55 -10.65 -15.50
C SER A 313 -17.19 -10.33 -16.87
N ASP A 314 -18.11 -11.17 -17.32
CA ASP A 314 -18.79 -11.00 -18.61
C ASP A 314 -19.54 -9.66 -18.71
N GLU A 315 -19.99 -9.12 -17.57
CA GLU A 315 -20.61 -7.81 -17.50
C GLU A 315 -19.62 -6.66 -17.78
N TRP A 316 -18.38 -6.80 -17.35
CA TRP A 316 -17.36 -5.75 -17.41
C TRP A 316 -16.36 -5.89 -18.57
N ALA A 317 -16.28 -7.07 -19.20
CA ALA A 317 -15.41 -7.31 -20.34
C ALA A 317 -15.68 -6.33 -21.49
N GLY A 318 -14.65 -5.62 -21.94
CA GLY A 318 -14.70 -4.62 -23.00
C GLY A 318 -15.36 -3.29 -22.61
N LYS A 319 -15.62 -3.03 -21.34
CA LYS A 319 -16.26 -1.79 -20.86
C LYS A 319 -15.30 -0.63 -20.70
N SER A 320 -14.01 -0.87 -20.49
CA SER A 320 -13.03 0.19 -20.40
C SER A 320 -12.78 0.88 -21.74
N MET A 321 -12.32 2.11 -21.70
CA MET A 321 -11.94 2.83 -22.91
C MET A 321 -10.68 2.23 -23.57
N ALA A 322 -9.75 1.71 -22.77
CA ALA A 322 -8.56 1.02 -23.26
C ALA A 322 -8.87 -0.38 -23.83
N ARG A 323 -9.99 -0.97 -23.46
CA ARG A 323 -10.41 -2.34 -23.87
C ARG A 323 -9.34 -3.39 -23.57
N THR A 324 -8.64 -3.25 -22.45
CA THR A 324 -7.73 -4.26 -21.93
C THR A 324 -8.37 -4.95 -20.73
N VAL A 325 -8.03 -6.20 -20.50
CA VAL A 325 -8.57 -6.95 -19.34
C VAL A 325 -8.24 -6.28 -18.01
N TYR A 326 -7.06 -5.67 -17.87
CA TYR A 326 -6.69 -4.88 -16.70
C TYR A 326 -7.63 -3.68 -16.50
N SER A 327 -7.80 -2.87 -17.55
CA SER A 327 -8.63 -1.67 -17.48
C SER A 327 -10.11 -2.00 -17.24
N ASP A 328 -10.61 -3.11 -17.81
CA ASP A 328 -11.97 -3.60 -17.56
C ASP A 328 -12.17 -3.97 -16.09
N CYS A 329 -11.17 -4.64 -15.49
CA CYS A 329 -11.18 -4.92 -14.06
C CYS A 329 -11.15 -3.64 -13.22
N LEU A 330 -10.34 -2.64 -13.57
CA LEU A 330 -10.25 -1.41 -12.80
C LEU A 330 -11.55 -0.59 -12.84
N VAL A 331 -12.22 -0.52 -14.00
CA VAL A 331 -13.54 0.11 -14.10
C VAL A 331 -14.59 -0.64 -13.27
N HIS A 332 -14.48 -1.95 -13.18
CA HIS A 332 -15.30 -2.74 -12.25
C HIS A 332 -15.01 -2.39 -10.78
N MET A 333 -13.74 -2.21 -10.40
CA MET A 333 -13.38 -1.81 -9.03
C MET A 333 -13.87 -0.40 -8.69
N ASP A 334 -13.93 0.50 -9.67
CA ASP A 334 -14.57 1.82 -9.49
C ASP A 334 -16.04 1.69 -9.14
N TYR A 335 -16.77 0.85 -9.86
CA TYR A 335 -18.17 0.53 -9.54
C TYR A 335 -18.34 -0.10 -8.15
N VAL A 336 -17.50 -1.09 -7.81
CA VAL A 336 -17.52 -1.75 -6.48
C VAL A 336 -17.35 -0.71 -5.37
N PHE A 337 -16.37 0.17 -5.50
CA PHE A 337 -16.13 1.24 -4.54
C PHE A 337 -17.33 2.19 -4.44
N GLY A 338 -17.89 2.63 -5.57
CA GLY A 338 -19.07 3.49 -5.62
C GLY A 338 -20.29 2.89 -4.91
N GLN A 339 -20.50 1.56 -5.06
CA GLN A 339 -21.60 0.87 -4.37
C GLN A 339 -21.41 0.81 -2.85
N LEU A 340 -20.18 0.64 -2.36
CA LEU A 340 -19.89 0.70 -0.93
C LEU A 340 -20.11 2.10 -0.37
N MET A 341 -19.67 3.15 -1.08
CA MET A 341 -19.90 4.54 -0.66
C MET A 341 -21.38 4.89 -0.62
N LYS A 342 -22.12 4.49 -1.66
CA LYS A 342 -23.57 4.65 -1.69
C LYS A 342 -24.25 3.92 -0.51
N LYS A 343 -23.81 2.71 -0.20
CA LYS A 343 -24.37 1.94 0.93
C LYS A 343 -24.16 2.66 2.26
N LEU A 344 -22.98 3.26 2.50
CA LEU A 344 -22.73 4.05 3.71
C LEU A 344 -23.72 5.22 3.86
N GLU A 345 -24.04 5.89 2.76
CA GLU A 345 -25.10 6.93 2.75
C GLU A 345 -26.48 6.32 3.03
N ASP A 346 -26.86 5.24 2.34
CA ASP A 346 -28.18 4.59 2.46
C ASP A 346 -28.48 4.06 3.88
N ILE A 347 -27.43 3.67 4.63
CA ILE A 347 -27.57 3.22 6.02
C ILE A 347 -27.39 4.35 7.05
N GLY A 348 -27.02 5.57 6.62
CA GLY A 348 -26.83 6.74 7.47
C GLY A 348 -25.51 6.74 8.26
N GLU A 349 -24.48 6.04 7.80
CA GLU A 349 -23.18 5.91 8.47
C GLU A 349 -22.05 6.70 7.81
N ALA A 350 -22.30 7.39 6.70
CA ALA A 350 -21.25 8.10 5.96
C ALA A 350 -20.54 9.18 6.81
N GLU A 351 -21.28 9.95 7.63
CA GLU A 351 -20.68 10.96 8.50
C GLU A 351 -19.87 10.37 9.66
N ASN A 352 -20.10 9.11 10.01
CA ASN A 352 -19.38 8.42 11.09
C ASN A 352 -18.38 7.38 10.59
N THR A 353 -18.00 7.42 9.32
CA THR A 353 -17.09 6.42 8.73
C THR A 353 -15.87 7.09 8.12
N LEU A 354 -14.68 6.75 8.66
CA LEU A 354 -13.40 7.00 8.00
C LEU A 354 -13.22 5.97 6.88
N VAL A 355 -13.03 6.44 5.66
CA VAL A 355 -12.74 5.62 4.47
C VAL A 355 -11.30 5.85 4.04
N ILE A 356 -10.50 4.78 3.98
CA ILE A 356 -9.14 4.80 3.44
C ILE A 356 -9.15 3.97 2.15
N PHE A 357 -8.88 4.63 1.04
CA PHE A 357 -8.74 4.03 -0.28
C PHE A 357 -7.25 3.98 -0.65
N THR A 358 -6.74 2.81 -1.03
CA THR A 358 -5.33 2.67 -1.41
C THR A 358 -5.09 1.40 -2.26
N SER A 359 -3.83 1.19 -2.71
CA SER A 359 -3.34 -0.04 -3.34
C SER A 359 -2.25 -0.68 -2.49
N ASP A 360 -2.06 -1.98 -2.60
CA ASP A 360 -1.08 -2.71 -1.80
C ASP A 360 0.36 -2.58 -2.32
N ASN A 361 0.56 -2.29 -3.58
CA ASN A 361 1.86 -1.98 -4.21
C ASN A 361 1.65 -1.25 -5.54
N GLY A 362 2.74 -0.88 -6.19
CA GLY A 362 2.71 -0.36 -7.56
C GLY A 362 2.29 -1.41 -8.59
N PRO A 363 2.18 -1.04 -9.88
CA PRO A 363 1.68 -1.94 -10.92
C PRO A 363 2.66 -3.08 -11.19
N GLU A 364 2.13 -4.24 -11.59
CA GLU A 364 2.91 -5.34 -12.12
C GLU A 364 3.24 -5.09 -13.60
N CYS A 365 4.49 -4.68 -13.88
CA CYS A 365 4.87 -4.25 -15.23
C CYS A 365 5.35 -5.38 -16.14
N GLU A 366 5.67 -6.55 -15.58
CA GLU A 366 6.25 -7.65 -16.34
C GLU A 366 5.20 -8.47 -17.09
N ILE A 367 3.95 -8.38 -16.68
CA ILE A 367 2.82 -9.15 -17.23
C ILE A 367 1.77 -8.18 -17.79
N PRO A 368 1.94 -7.70 -19.02
CA PRO A 368 0.96 -6.82 -19.65
C PRO A 368 -0.31 -7.58 -20.07
N PRO A 369 -1.50 -6.92 -20.07
CA PRO A 369 -1.70 -5.52 -19.74
C PRO A 369 -1.65 -5.27 -18.22
N SER A 370 -1.07 -4.14 -17.81
CA SER A 370 -0.84 -3.81 -16.41
C SER A 370 -1.13 -2.34 -16.11
N GLY A 371 -1.10 -2.00 -14.83
CA GLY A 371 -1.26 -0.64 -14.33
C GLY A 371 -0.13 0.30 -14.75
N ARG A 372 -0.29 1.57 -14.40
CA ARG A 372 0.62 2.65 -14.82
C ARG A 372 1.09 3.49 -13.64
N THR A 373 2.37 3.80 -13.69
CA THR A 373 3.00 4.76 -12.77
C THR A 373 3.90 5.71 -13.54
N PRO A 374 3.99 7.00 -13.16
CA PRO A 374 4.95 7.93 -13.76
C PRO A 374 6.35 7.81 -13.15
N PHE A 375 6.50 6.97 -12.12
CA PHE A 375 7.72 6.80 -11.34
C PHE A 375 8.54 5.62 -11.85
N ARG A 376 9.81 5.58 -11.46
CA ARG A 376 10.70 4.46 -11.73
C ARG A 376 10.26 3.21 -10.98
N GLY A 377 10.47 2.04 -11.57
CA GLY A 377 10.19 0.73 -10.99
C GLY A 377 8.71 0.37 -10.96
N CYS A 378 8.45 -0.84 -10.54
CA CYS A 378 7.14 -1.47 -10.48
C CYS A 378 7.03 -2.31 -9.22
N LYS A 379 5.95 -3.07 -9.06
CA LYS A 379 5.77 -4.08 -8.01
C LYS A 379 7.07 -4.87 -7.78
N GLY A 380 7.41 -5.09 -6.53
CA GLY A 380 8.63 -5.79 -6.16
C GLY A 380 9.85 -4.90 -6.00
N SER A 381 9.78 -3.63 -6.41
CA SER A 381 10.92 -2.71 -6.32
C SER A 381 10.79 -1.70 -5.18
N SER A 382 11.92 -1.25 -4.66
CA SER A 382 11.99 -0.16 -3.67
C SER A 382 12.00 1.24 -4.29
N TRP A 383 11.92 1.33 -5.63
CA TRP A 383 11.74 2.58 -6.36
C TRP A 383 10.34 3.16 -6.15
N GLU A 384 10.17 4.44 -6.40
CA GLU A 384 8.89 5.12 -6.18
C GLU A 384 7.72 4.43 -6.89
N GLY A 385 7.94 3.89 -8.10
CA GLY A 385 6.89 3.19 -8.87
C GLY A 385 6.42 1.88 -8.24
N GLY A 386 7.28 1.22 -7.44
CA GLY A 386 6.91 -0.01 -6.75
C GLY A 386 6.16 0.20 -5.44
N VAL A 387 6.37 1.34 -4.78
CA VAL A 387 5.90 1.56 -3.40
C VAL A 387 5.03 2.80 -3.21
N ARG A 388 5.01 3.72 -4.15
CA ARG A 388 4.15 4.90 -4.09
C ARG A 388 2.82 4.57 -4.75
N VAL A 389 1.74 4.63 -3.97
CA VAL A 389 0.43 4.07 -4.34
C VAL A 389 -0.67 5.13 -4.39
N PRO A 390 -1.70 4.95 -5.23
CA PRO A 390 -2.83 5.85 -5.28
C PRO A 390 -3.59 5.77 -3.95
N THR A 391 -3.73 6.89 -3.27
CA THR A 391 -4.36 6.92 -1.94
C THR A 391 -5.16 8.20 -1.76
N PHE A 392 -6.34 8.06 -1.22
CA PHE A 392 -7.06 9.17 -0.61
C PHE A 392 -7.74 8.71 0.68
N VAL A 393 -8.05 9.68 1.54
CA VAL A 393 -8.80 9.47 2.76
C VAL A 393 -10.04 10.36 2.71
N TYR A 394 -11.19 9.75 2.93
CA TYR A 394 -12.47 10.44 2.94
C TYR A 394 -13.20 10.24 4.27
N TRP A 395 -13.74 11.31 4.79
CA TRP A 395 -14.63 11.27 5.93
C TRP A 395 -15.56 12.48 5.86
N LYS A 396 -16.81 12.22 5.55
CA LYS A 396 -17.81 13.24 5.33
C LYS A 396 -17.88 14.21 6.50
N ASP A 397 -17.80 15.51 6.22
CA ASP A 397 -17.85 16.62 7.18
C ASP A 397 -16.70 16.64 8.22
N MET A 398 -15.80 15.66 8.23
CA MET A 398 -14.66 15.59 9.13
C MET A 398 -13.35 15.99 8.47
N ILE A 399 -13.16 15.62 7.21
CA ILE A 399 -11.96 15.92 6.43
C ILE A 399 -12.31 16.92 5.33
N ALA A 400 -11.70 18.10 5.36
CA ALA A 400 -11.87 19.09 4.31
C ALA A 400 -11.18 18.64 3.01
N PRO A 401 -11.82 18.85 1.83
CA PRO A 401 -11.24 18.52 0.55
C PRO A 401 -9.89 19.23 0.33
N ARG A 402 -8.83 18.45 0.12
CA ARG A 402 -7.48 18.97 -0.19
C ARG A 402 -6.59 17.93 -0.82
N LYS A 403 -5.48 18.38 -1.37
CA LYS A 403 -4.40 17.52 -1.88
C LYS A 403 -3.11 17.79 -1.08
N SER A 404 -2.43 16.74 -0.67
CA SER A 404 -1.19 16.87 0.11
C SER A 404 -0.11 15.93 -0.41
N ASP A 405 1.13 16.41 -0.44
CA ASP A 405 2.35 15.65 -0.75
C ASP A 405 3.14 15.25 0.51
N GLN A 406 2.57 15.49 1.70
CA GLN A 406 3.16 15.08 2.96
C GLN A 406 3.13 13.55 3.11
N LEU A 407 4.12 13.03 3.84
CA LEU A 407 4.31 11.59 3.97
C LEU A 407 3.17 10.91 4.71
N PHE A 408 2.70 9.84 4.12
CA PHE A 408 1.81 8.86 4.73
C PHE A 408 2.32 7.46 4.38
N ASP A 409 2.50 6.61 5.37
CA ASP A 409 2.88 5.21 5.18
C ASP A 409 1.70 4.32 5.55
N LEU A 410 1.48 3.22 4.84
CA LEU A 410 0.36 2.33 5.16
C LEU A 410 0.51 1.66 6.54
N ALA A 411 1.73 1.67 7.12
CA ALA A 411 1.93 1.32 8.52
C ALA A 411 1.21 2.28 9.49
N ASP A 412 0.96 3.52 9.07
CA ASP A 412 0.31 4.56 9.90
C ASP A 412 -1.19 4.25 10.14
N ILE A 413 -1.77 3.39 9.31
CA ILE A 413 -3.19 3.03 9.39
C ILE A 413 -3.52 2.43 10.76
N LEU A 414 -2.70 1.48 11.25
CA LEU A 414 -2.96 0.83 12.55
C LEU A 414 -2.95 1.82 13.72
N PRO A 415 -1.87 2.61 13.98
CA PRO A 415 -1.88 3.53 15.11
C PRO A 415 -2.96 4.61 14.97
N THR A 416 -3.25 5.08 13.75
CA THR A 416 -4.33 6.04 13.50
C THR A 416 -5.70 5.44 13.82
N ALA A 417 -5.99 4.23 13.36
CA ALA A 417 -7.23 3.52 13.65
C ALA A 417 -7.43 3.32 15.17
N LEU A 418 -6.36 2.99 15.89
CA LEU A 418 -6.41 2.81 17.34
C LEU A 418 -6.59 4.14 18.08
N SER A 419 -5.98 5.24 17.62
CA SER A 419 -6.22 6.57 18.15
C SER A 419 -7.70 6.94 18.05
N LEU A 420 -8.31 6.73 16.88
CA LEU A 420 -9.76 6.92 16.65
C LEU A 420 -10.62 5.97 17.50
N ALA A 421 -10.12 4.78 17.80
CA ALA A 421 -10.77 3.82 18.68
C ALA A 421 -10.68 4.16 20.19
N GLY A 422 -10.06 5.30 20.53
CA GLY A 422 -9.99 5.83 21.89
C GLY A 422 -8.68 5.59 22.62
N TYR A 423 -7.61 5.28 21.89
CA TYR A 423 -6.26 5.08 22.41
C TYR A 423 -5.25 6.13 21.88
N PRO A 424 -5.50 7.45 22.00
CA PRO A 424 -4.57 8.46 21.50
C PRO A 424 -3.31 8.61 22.39
N GLY A 425 -2.21 9.05 21.79
CA GLY A 425 -0.99 9.45 22.50
C GLY A 425 -0.40 8.33 23.36
N ALA A 426 -0.17 8.57 24.65
CA ALA A 426 0.46 7.60 25.55
C ALA A 426 -0.31 6.27 25.68
N LYS A 427 -1.64 6.31 25.60
CA LYS A 427 -2.47 5.09 25.63
C LYS A 427 -2.17 4.16 24.46
N LEU A 428 -1.84 4.71 23.31
CA LEU A 428 -1.45 3.92 22.14
C LEU A 428 -0.20 3.08 22.41
N ALA A 429 0.82 3.69 23.04
CA ALA A 429 2.05 3.01 23.37
C ALA A 429 1.87 1.86 24.39
N GLU A 430 0.85 1.96 25.24
CA GLU A 430 0.54 0.91 26.25
C GLU A 430 -0.04 -0.36 25.62
N LEU A 431 -0.64 -0.24 24.41
CA LEU A 431 -1.20 -1.39 23.70
C LEU A 431 -0.13 -2.32 23.12
N PHE A 432 1.07 -1.79 22.86
CA PHE A 432 2.10 -2.55 22.16
C PHE A 432 3.07 -3.23 23.13
N PRO A 433 3.36 -4.53 22.92
CA PRO A 433 4.37 -5.23 23.69
C PRO A 433 5.73 -4.53 23.57
N LYS A 434 6.48 -4.40 24.65
CA LYS A 434 7.77 -3.69 24.67
C LYS A 434 8.81 -4.26 23.70
N LYS A 435 8.67 -5.51 23.28
CA LYS A 435 9.57 -6.18 22.32
C LYS A 435 9.14 -6.00 20.85
N THR A 436 7.97 -5.39 20.62
CA THR A 436 7.44 -5.16 19.29
C THR A 436 7.68 -3.71 18.90
N TYR A 437 8.41 -3.48 17.83
CA TYR A 437 8.60 -2.14 17.28
C TYR A 437 7.45 -1.80 16.32
N ILE A 438 6.91 -0.61 16.45
CA ILE A 438 5.85 -0.08 15.58
C ILE A 438 6.43 1.00 14.68
N ASP A 439 6.43 0.76 13.39
CA ASP A 439 6.92 1.67 12.36
C ASP A 439 5.90 2.72 11.96
N GLY A 440 4.62 2.44 12.18
CA GLY A 440 3.52 3.36 11.93
C GLY A 440 3.46 4.48 12.98
N VAL A 441 2.92 5.63 12.57
CA VAL A 441 2.67 6.78 13.43
C VAL A 441 1.19 7.18 13.38
N ASP A 442 0.69 7.79 14.46
CA ASP A 442 -0.68 8.30 14.49
C ASP A 442 -0.80 9.54 13.62
N GLN A 443 -1.58 9.44 12.55
CA GLN A 443 -1.85 10.51 11.59
C GLN A 443 -3.20 11.23 11.85
N THR A 444 -3.82 10.99 13.01
CA THR A 444 -5.10 11.64 13.34
C THR A 444 -5.03 13.17 13.20
N PRO A 445 -3.97 13.87 13.67
CA PRO A 445 -3.85 15.33 13.47
C PRO A 445 -3.76 15.73 12.00
N PHE A 446 -3.07 14.93 11.19
CA PHE A 446 -2.95 15.16 9.75
C PHE A 446 -4.28 15.00 9.03
N LEU A 447 -5.01 13.96 9.34
CA LEU A 447 -6.23 13.61 8.62
C LEU A 447 -7.42 14.49 9.03
N VAL A 448 -7.60 14.72 10.34
CA VAL A 448 -8.84 15.27 10.92
C VAL A 448 -8.75 16.76 11.22
N ALA A 449 -7.58 17.28 11.60
CA ALA A 449 -7.45 18.71 11.90
C ALA A 449 -7.62 19.56 10.64
N ASP A 450 -8.10 20.79 10.84
CA ASP A 450 -8.11 21.80 9.81
C ASP A 450 -6.65 22.16 9.46
N ASP A 451 -6.31 22.21 8.18
CA ASP A 451 -4.94 22.40 7.70
C ASP A 451 -3.93 21.40 8.31
N GLY A 452 -4.37 20.16 8.54
CA GLY A 452 -3.59 19.13 9.20
C GLY A 452 -2.26 18.86 8.53
N LEU A 453 -1.23 18.64 9.35
CA LEU A 453 0.15 18.35 8.95
C LEU A 453 0.51 16.92 9.35
N SER A 454 1.27 16.23 8.48
CA SER A 454 1.74 14.88 8.77
C SER A 454 2.65 14.87 10.01
N THR A 455 2.40 13.93 10.89
CA THR A 455 3.29 13.65 12.02
C THR A 455 4.55 12.90 11.61
N ARG A 456 4.62 12.44 10.35
CA ARG A 456 5.74 11.71 9.77
C ARG A 456 6.63 12.63 8.94
N ARG A 457 7.93 12.64 9.25
CA ARG A 457 8.94 13.38 8.47
C ARG A 457 9.80 12.46 7.62
N SER A 458 9.94 11.21 8.02
CA SER A 458 10.80 10.25 7.35
C SER A 458 10.12 8.92 7.15
N ARG A 459 10.63 8.14 6.20
CA ARG A 459 10.16 6.79 5.93
C ARG A 459 11.32 5.90 5.56
N ILE A 460 11.20 4.62 5.95
CA ILE A 460 12.14 3.55 5.61
C ILE A 460 11.59 2.76 4.42
N TYR A 461 12.45 2.48 3.46
CA TYR A 461 12.17 1.57 2.36
C TYR A 461 12.82 0.22 2.64
N THR A 462 12.12 -0.83 2.36
CA THR A 462 12.62 -2.20 2.47
C THR A 462 12.60 -2.88 1.10
N LEU A 463 13.54 -3.76 0.87
CA LEU A 463 13.60 -4.60 -0.31
C LEU A 463 13.96 -6.01 0.14
N ASN A 464 13.01 -6.93 0.06
CA ASN A 464 13.19 -8.25 0.64
C ASN A 464 13.63 -8.13 2.12
N GLN A 465 14.71 -8.82 2.51
CA GLN A 465 15.28 -8.76 3.87
C GLN A 465 16.19 -7.53 4.11
N TYR A 466 16.31 -6.64 3.14
CA TYR A 466 17.26 -5.54 3.22
C TYR A 466 16.58 -4.22 3.60
N TYR A 467 17.30 -3.44 4.39
CA TYR A 467 17.10 -2.01 4.45
C TYR A 467 17.49 -1.40 3.10
N ALA A 468 16.54 -0.81 2.39
CA ALA A 468 16.77 -0.36 1.03
C ALA A 468 17.12 1.13 0.95
N ALA A 469 16.32 1.97 1.57
CA ALA A 469 16.50 3.41 1.50
C ALA A 469 15.86 4.11 2.70
N ILE A 470 16.21 5.37 2.89
CA ILE A 470 15.49 6.30 3.76
C ILE A 470 15.10 7.56 2.97
N ARG A 471 13.90 8.04 3.20
CA ARG A 471 13.44 9.34 2.75
C ARG A 471 13.28 10.27 3.96
N ILE A 472 13.77 11.50 3.83
CA ILE A 472 13.50 12.61 4.74
C ILE A 472 13.00 13.75 3.87
N ASP A 473 11.81 14.26 4.15
CA ASP A 473 11.15 15.28 3.34
C ASP A 473 11.13 14.85 1.84
N GLU A 474 11.74 15.59 0.93
CA GLU A 474 11.86 15.26 -0.49
C GLU A 474 13.11 14.45 -0.86
N PHE A 475 14.03 14.22 0.06
CA PHE A 475 15.30 13.55 -0.22
C PHE A 475 15.26 12.06 0.12
N LYS A 476 15.59 11.22 -0.86
CA LYS A 476 15.72 9.77 -0.70
C LYS A 476 17.17 9.35 -0.87
N GLY A 477 17.74 8.74 0.16
CA GLY A 477 19.06 8.10 0.13
C GLY A 477 18.91 6.60 -0.02
N VAL A 478 19.42 6.04 -1.13
CA VAL A 478 19.32 4.61 -1.44
C VAL A 478 20.61 3.90 -1.04
N VAL A 479 20.47 2.79 -0.33
CA VAL A 479 21.55 1.90 0.08
C VAL A 479 21.49 0.60 -0.71
N THR A 480 20.31 0.04 -0.85
CA THR A 480 20.09 -1.19 -1.61
C THR A 480 18.93 -0.97 -2.58
N GLY A 481 19.13 -1.28 -3.82
CA GLY A 481 18.11 -1.13 -4.87
C GLY A 481 18.22 -2.24 -5.90
N GLU A 482 17.23 -2.30 -6.77
CA GLU A 482 17.21 -3.23 -7.89
C GLU A 482 18.04 -2.69 -9.06
N ILE A 483 18.72 -3.58 -9.74
CA ILE A 483 19.38 -3.30 -11.01
C ILE A 483 18.31 -3.44 -12.10
N GLU A 484 18.02 -2.32 -12.75
CA GLU A 484 17.19 -2.32 -13.95
C GLU A 484 18.09 -2.59 -15.16
N ASP A 485 17.78 -3.65 -15.86
CA ASP A 485 18.55 -4.07 -17.05
C ASP A 485 17.81 -3.63 -18.31
N GLY A 486 17.87 -2.35 -18.61
CA GLY A 486 17.26 -1.76 -19.80
C GLY A 486 15.73 -1.67 -19.74
N ILE A 487 15.02 -2.27 -20.71
CA ILE A 487 13.56 -2.10 -20.89
C ILE A 487 12.75 -3.01 -19.94
N VAL A 488 13.34 -4.07 -19.40
CA VAL A 488 12.64 -5.08 -18.60
C VAL A 488 13.43 -5.35 -17.33
N GLN A 489 12.80 -5.20 -16.20
CA GLN A 489 13.30 -5.68 -14.91
C GLN A 489 13.24 -7.20 -14.89
N LYS A 490 14.31 -7.85 -15.31
CA LYS A 490 14.33 -9.32 -15.36
C LYS A 490 14.31 -9.92 -13.97
N GLY A 491 13.37 -10.79 -13.74
CA GLY A 491 13.32 -11.65 -12.58
C GLY A 491 12.86 -10.98 -11.30
N ASN A 492 12.12 -9.86 -11.38
CA ASN A 492 11.59 -9.16 -10.21
C ASN A 492 10.07 -9.35 -10.03
N ILE A 493 9.54 -10.44 -10.52
CA ILE A 493 8.12 -10.77 -10.39
C ILE A 493 7.71 -10.78 -8.91
N GLY A 494 6.81 -9.88 -8.55
CA GLY A 494 6.27 -9.80 -7.20
C GLY A 494 7.29 -9.51 -6.08
N GLY A 495 8.51 -9.03 -6.41
CA GLY A 495 9.54 -8.71 -5.43
C GLY A 495 10.32 -9.91 -4.91
N PHE A 496 10.23 -11.06 -5.56
CA PHE A 496 10.84 -12.30 -5.05
C PHE A 496 12.17 -12.65 -5.71
N SER A 497 12.47 -12.08 -6.84
CA SER A 497 13.70 -12.34 -7.60
C SER A 497 14.18 -11.08 -8.29
N GLY A 498 15.42 -11.05 -8.67
CA GLY A 498 16.05 -9.93 -9.36
C GLY A 498 17.44 -9.62 -8.82
N SER A 499 18.23 -8.96 -9.64
CA SER A 499 19.56 -8.51 -9.24
C SER A 499 19.46 -7.25 -8.41
N ILE A 500 20.15 -7.21 -7.29
CA ILE A 500 20.23 -6.04 -6.41
C ILE A 500 21.65 -5.50 -6.41
N PHE A 501 21.77 -4.19 -6.16
CA PHE A 501 23.04 -3.56 -5.81
C PHE A 501 22.98 -3.06 -4.36
N THR A 502 24.13 -2.93 -3.75
CA THR A 502 24.29 -2.26 -2.46
C THR A 502 25.32 -1.15 -2.61
N ASP A 503 24.91 0.09 -2.38
CA ASP A 503 25.83 1.23 -2.33
C ASP A 503 26.26 1.50 -0.88
N THR A 504 27.51 1.21 -0.59
CA THR A 504 28.11 1.49 0.71
C THR A 504 28.77 2.86 0.78
N GLY A 505 28.83 3.57 -0.36
CA GLY A 505 29.47 4.89 -0.47
C GLY A 505 28.55 6.07 -0.12
N GLY A 506 27.26 5.83 0.05
CA GLY A 506 26.28 6.89 0.36
C GLY A 506 26.05 7.91 -0.77
N GLY A 507 26.35 7.52 -2.01
CA GLY A 507 26.33 8.39 -3.19
C GLY A 507 25.00 8.44 -3.96
N VAL A 508 24.06 7.53 -3.68
CA VAL A 508 22.79 7.48 -4.40
C VAL A 508 21.73 8.26 -3.64
N VAL A 509 21.59 9.53 -3.99
CA VAL A 509 20.63 10.45 -3.37
C VAL A 509 19.78 11.12 -4.46
N PHE A 510 18.46 11.11 -4.28
CA PHE A 510 17.51 11.77 -5.15
C PHE A 510 16.72 12.85 -4.41
N ASN A 511 16.38 13.93 -5.10
CA ASN A 511 15.33 14.84 -4.69
C ASN A 511 14.06 14.46 -5.46
N LEU A 512 13.09 13.90 -4.79
CA LEU A 512 11.88 13.33 -5.42
C LEU A 512 10.92 14.38 -5.99
N TYR A 513 11.06 15.66 -5.63
CA TYR A 513 10.26 16.72 -6.25
C TYR A 513 10.80 17.16 -7.59
N THR A 514 12.12 17.21 -7.73
CA THR A 514 12.78 17.61 -8.97
C THR A 514 13.14 16.43 -9.87
N ASN A 515 13.19 15.23 -9.30
CA ASN A 515 13.54 13.98 -9.98
C ASN A 515 12.68 12.81 -9.43
N PRO A 516 11.36 12.85 -9.62
CA PRO A 516 10.46 11.81 -9.11
C PRO A 516 10.65 10.45 -9.80
N GLN A 517 11.34 10.42 -10.94
CA GLN A 517 11.66 9.22 -11.70
C GLN A 517 12.98 8.56 -11.26
N GLU A 518 13.69 9.16 -10.31
CA GLU A 518 14.95 8.60 -9.79
C GLU A 518 15.98 8.23 -10.88
N ASP A 519 16.00 9.00 -12.01
CA ASP A 519 16.80 8.70 -13.19
C ASP A 519 18.28 8.95 -12.97
N VAL A 520 18.60 10.11 -12.39
CA VAL A 520 19.97 10.60 -12.23
C VAL A 520 20.24 10.91 -10.78
N SER A 521 21.08 10.09 -10.16
CA SER A 521 21.64 10.42 -8.84
C SER A 521 22.64 11.57 -8.99
N ILE A 522 22.34 12.68 -8.34
CA ILE A 522 23.25 13.82 -8.25
C ILE A 522 23.71 14.02 -6.81
N GLY A 523 24.16 12.93 -6.19
CA GLY A 523 24.60 12.91 -4.80
C GLY A 523 25.59 14.03 -4.46
N ILE A 524 26.46 14.42 -5.40
CA ILE A 524 27.40 15.54 -5.20
C ILE A 524 26.69 16.89 -4.99
N ARG A 525 25.51 17.10 -5.58
CA ARG A 525 24.70 18.31 -5.31
C ARG A 525 23.99 18.23 -3.98
N HIS A 526 23.77 17.04 -3.50
CA HIS A 526 23.01 16.76 -2.27
C HIS A 526 23.90 16.33 -1.11
N ILE A 527 25.21 16.55 -1.20
CA ILE A 527 26.15 16.26 -0.10
C ILE A 527 25.65 16.77 1.26
N PRO A 528 25.11 18.01 1.38
CA PRO A 528 24.56 18.47 2.67
C PRO A 528 23.45 17.57 3.22
N MET A 529 22.71 16.85 2.35
CA MET A 529 21.68 15.92 2.77
C MET A 529 22.20 14.53 3.13
N ALA A 530 23.42 14.18 2.71
CA ALA A 530 24.03 12.90 3.08
C ALA A 530 24.19 12.75 4.59
N VAL A 531 24.46 13.84 5.31
CA VAL A 531 24.62 13.83 6.77
C VAL A 531 23.29 13.51 7.48
N PRO A 532 22.19 14.25 7.29
CA PRO A 532 20.92 13.92 7.94
C PRO A 532 20.36 12.57 7.50
N LEU A 533 20.48 12.19 6.22
CA LEU A 533 20.06 10.87 5.74
C LEU A 533 20.88 9.75 6.38
N GLY A 534 22.21 9.90 6.45
CA GLY A 534 23.09 8.94 7.09
C GLY A 534 22.87 8.84 8.60
N SER A 535 22.61 9.97 9.29
CA SER A 535 22.25 9.96 10.70
C SER A 535 20.96 9.21 10.97
N ALA A 536 19.90 9.51 10.21
CA ALA A 536 18.61 8.85 10.36
C ALA A 536 18.68 7.35 10.00
N ALA A 537 19.45 6.99 8.98
CA ALA A 537 19.73 5.59 8.64
C ALA A 537 20.45 4.89 9.80
N GLY A 538 21.48 5.53 10.38
CA GLY A 538 22.22 5.00 11.52
C GLY A 538 21.34 4.84 12.76
N ASP A 539 20.42 5.76 13.01
CA ASP A 539 19.47 5.66 14.13
C ASP A 539 18.46 4.51 13.90
N TYR A 540 18.00 4.32 12.66
CA TYR A 540 17.15 3.18 12.36
C TYR A 540 17.91 1.84 12.43
N MET A 541 19.17 1.81 12.05
CA MET A 541 20.02 0.62 12.24
C MET A 541 20.15 0.24 13.72
N LYS A 542 20.23 1.23 14.64
CA LYS A 542 20.17 0.95 16.09
C LYS A 542 18.84 0.32 16.50
N VAL A 543 17.73 0.79 15.90
CA VAL A 543 16.41 0.17 16.10
C VAL A 543 16.44 -1.29 15.67
N LEU A 544 17.01 -1.62 14.51
CA LEU A 544 17.13 -3.02 14.06
C LEU A 544 18.04 -3.88 14.94
N PHE A 545 19.01 -3.31 15.65
CA PHE A 545 19.79 -4.03 16.68
C PHE A 545 19.01 -4.26 17.96
N GLU A 546 18.19 -3.29 18.37
CA GLU A 546 17.36 -3.39 19.58
C GLU A 546 16.13 -4.25 19.35
N TYR A 547 15.52 -4.14 18.17
CA TYR A 547 14.36 -4.90 17.67
C TYR A 547 14.76 -5.62 16.39
N PRO A 548 15.47 -6.75 16.49
CA PRO A 548 16.07 -7.39 15.32
C PRO A 548 15.02 -7.82 14.31
N PRO A 549 15.37 -7.81 13.02
CA PRO A 549 14.49 -8.29 11.97
C PRO A 549 13.95 -9.68 12.29
N GLN A 550 12.65 -9.85 12.11
CA GLN A 550 11.97 -11.14 12.23
C GLN A 550 11.74 -11.66 10.81
N PHE A 551 12.08 -12.90 10.55
CA PHE A 551 11.81 -13.53 9.26
C PHE A 551 10.93 -14.76 9.51
N LYS A 552 9.65 -14.58 9.28
CA LYS A 552 8.64 -15.64 9.46
C LYS A 552 8.45 -16.47 8.20
N VAL A 553 8.85 -15.95 7.05
CA VAL A 553 8.73 -16.60 5.75
C VAL A 553 10.03 -16.39 5.00
N GLY A 554 10.76 -17.46 4.69
CA GLY A 554 12.01 -17.40 3.93
C GLY A 554 11.80 -17.16 2.43
N PHE A 555 12.85 -16.78 1.72
CA PHE A 555 12.83 -16.68 0.26
C PHE A 555 13.06 -18.04 -0.40
N LEU A 556 12.42 -18.24 -1.56
CA LEU A 556 12.70 -19.40 -2.42
C LEU A 556 14.04 -19.28 -3.15
N SER A 557 14.66 -18.10 -3.14
CA SER A 557 15.95 -17.84 -3.80
C SER A 557 17.14 -18.24 -2.94
N ASN A 558 18.25 -18.55 -3.60
CA ASN A 558 19.52 -19.03 -3.05
C ASN A 558 20.23 -18.07 -2.07
N ASN A 559 19.53 -17.48 -1.11
CA ASN A 559 20.15 -16.61 -0.13
C ASN A 559 20.39 -17.38 1.17
N PRO A 560 21.60 -17.91 1.40
CA PRO A 560 21.92 -18.85 2.48
C PRO A 560 21.52 -18.39 3.89
N PRO A 561 21.61 -17.08 4.26
CA PRO A 561 21.32 -16.66 5.63
C PRO A 561 19.86 -16.85 6.07
N LEU A 562 18.93 -17.01 5.11
CA LEU A 562 17.50 -17.12 5.43
C LEU A 562 17.05 -18.56 5.69
N TYR A 563 17.75 -19.54 5.14
CA TYR A 563 17.47 -20.95 5.38
C TYR A 563 17.71 -21.34 6.85
N ASP A 564 18.67 -20.69 7.49
CA ASP A 564 18.98 -20.95 8.91
C ASP A 564 17.94 -20.31 9.85
N VAL A 565 17.12 -19.40 9.35
CA VAL A 565 16.17 -18.62 10.19
C VAL A 565 14.78 -19.25 10.23
N ILE A 566 14.39 -20.04 9.21
CA ILE A 566 13.07 -20.70 9.13
C ILE A 566 13.22 -22.18 8.72
N PRO A 567 13.73 -23.04 9.62
CA PRO A 567 13.94 -24.45 9.30
C PRO A 567 12.66 -25.21 8.93
N GLU A 568 11.52 -24.80 9.53
CA GLU A 568 10.23 -25.45 9.33
C GLU A 568 9.66 -25.16 7.93
N GLY A 569 9.74 -23.91 7.46
CA GLY A 569 9.30 -23.53 6.10
C GLY A 569 10.15 -24.23 5.03
N GLU A 570 11.46 -24.29 5.23
CA GLU A 570 12.37 -25.04 4.35
C GLU A 570 12.02 -26.52 4.30
N MET A 571 11.74 -27.13 5.45
CA MET A 571 11.34 -28.55 5.51
C MET A 571 10.01 -28.80 4.79
N ALA A 572 9.04 -27.89 4.88
CA ALA A 572 7.77 -28.02 4.18
C ALA A 572 7.96 -27.95 2.66
N ILE A 573 8.76 -27.01 2.18
CA ILE A 573 9.10 -26.87 0.75
C ILE A 573 9.89 -28.08 0.25
N LYS A 574 10.91 -28.54 1.00
CA LYS A 574 11.69 -29.73 0.65
C LYS A 574 10.82 -30.98 0.62
N ALA A 575 9.91 -31.14 1.57
CA ALA A 575 8.97 -32.26 1.60
C ALA A 575 8.04 -32.23 0.39
N TRP A 576 7.54 -31.04 0.02
CA TRP A 576 6.71 -30.85 -1.16
C TRP A 576 7.49 -31.19 -2.45
N LEU A 577 8.68 -30.60 -2.64
CA LEU A 577 9.54 -30.87 -3.78
C LEU A 577 9.88 -32.37 -3.91
N LYS A 578 10.18 -33.03 -2.81
CA LYS A 578 10.44 -34.46 -2.76
C LYS A 578 9.22 -35.29 -3.15
N LYS A 579 8.03 -34.92 -2.63
CA LYS A 579 6.76 -35.58 -2.93
C LYS A 579 6.44 -35.55 -4.44
N HIS A 580 6.81 -34.43 -5.11
CA HIS A 580 6.51 -34.20 -6.52
C HIS A 580 7.65 -34.53 -7.49
N GLY A 581 8.67 -35.25 -7.04
CA GLY A 581 9.77 -35.73 -7.89
C GLY A 581 10.82 -34.70 -8.27
N PHE A 582 10.77 -33.49 -7.67
CA PHE A 582 11.77 -32.44 -7.86
C PHE A 582 13.06 -32.64 -7.03
N GLY A 583 13.28 -33.83 -6.50
CA GLY A 583 14.43 -34.16 -5.62
C GLY A 583 15.81 -34.06 -6.26
N ARG A 584 15.93 -33.55 -7.50
CA ARG A 584 17.24 -33.29 -8.16
C ARG A 584 17.81 -31.90 -7.84
N PHE A 585 17.05 -31.04 -7.21
CA PHE A 585 17.51 -29.74 -6.71
C PHE A 585 17.91 -29.86 -5.24
N GLN A 586 18.94 -30.67 -4.96
CA GLN A 586 19.70 -30.54 -3.72
C GLN A 586 20.83 -29.52 -3.97
N PRO A 587 21.07 -28.56 -3.06
CA PRO A 587 22.21 -27.66 -3.14
C PRO A 587 23.52 -28.40 -3.08
#